data_ae7f61d6bfd66b3a411b083d43e14ae6
#
_entry.id   ae7f61d6bfd66b3a411b083d43e14ae6
#
_cell.length_a   1.000
_cell.length_b   1.000
_cell.length_c   1.000
_cell.angle_alpha   90.00
_cell.angle_beta   90.00
_cell.angle_gamma   90.00
#
_symmetry.space_group_name_H-M   'P 1'
#
loop_
_entity.id
_entity.type
_entity.pdbx_description
1 polymer ?
#
loop_
_entity_poly.entity_id
_entity_poly.type
_entity_poly.pdbx_seq_one_letter_code
_entity_poly.pdbx_strand_id
1 'polypeptide(L)'
;MDEKTALHTAARRYCQARFSEWVETYKQLQQKEDWQVEKLFQPGWNYSNEAYKTFPRYRIANDTLVEIERLVADSSASLNELKASLIEAAAKAHAKLELQLTNRLAQEALREEMEDFRIYIETLMRNDLVSVEPLPRRRVLNAEESRGIWQDLKRTWHIEEGYWFPLRNGPIPPHVLAFHTDYFQNIDGLELIRKELEKRHVSTVFLLHEFGDPDYEIELGIFEPSYRDGGEQYSTSKQMDWMIYASHESSITVCGQWLTEIFCELHPECTERTYGGPYSTPDLRGTWETG
;
A
#
# COMPACT_ATOMS: atom_id res chain seq x y z
N MET A 1 -12.12 20.71 11.05
CA MET A 1 -12.49 19.85 9.90
C MET A 1 -13.98 20.05 9.65
N ASP A 2 -14.41 20.17 8.38
CA ASP A 2 -15.85 20.24 8.07
C ASP A 2 -16.55 18.89 8.24
N GLU A 3 -17.89 18.89 8.33
CA GLU A 3 -18.69 17.69 8.63
C GLU A 3 -18.51 16.57 7.59
N LYS A 4 -18.34 16.90 6.31
CA LYS A 4 -18.16 15.90 5.23
C LYS A 4 -16.81 15.24 5.31
N THR A 5 -15.77 16.03 5.48
CA THR A 5 -14.41 15.53 5.70
C THR A 5 -14.36 14.66 6.97
N ALA A 6 -15.06 15.07 8.03
CA ALA A 6 -15.17 14.28 9.26
C ALA A 6 -15.89 12.94 9.03
N LEU A 7 -17.00 12.92 8.29
CA LEU A 7 -17.72 11.68 7.96
C LEU A 7 -16.86 10.74 7.09
N HIS A 8 -16.22 11.28 6.05
CA HIS A 8 -15.30 10.50 5.21
C HIS A 8 -14.13 9.92 6.03
N THR A 9 -13.56 10.72 6.93
CA THR A 9 -12.49 10.29 7.83
C THR A 9 -12.97 9.22 8.81
N ALA A 10 -14.17 9.35 9.37
CA ALA A 10 -14.78 8.37 10.26
C ALA A 10 -14.95 7.00 9.56
N ALA A 11 -15.42 7.03 8.30
CA ALA A 11 -15.56 5.82 7.49
C ALA A 11 -14.20 5.14 7.23
N ARG A 12 -13.16 5.90 6.89
CA ARG A 12 -11.79 5.38 6.72
C ARG A 12 -11.25 4.77 8.01
N ARG A 13 -11.42 5.45 9.14
CA ARG A 13 -11.00 4.95 10.47
C ARG A 13 -11.69 3.65 10.84
N TYR A 14 -13.00 3.56 10.59
CA TYR A 14 -13.73 2.31 10.81
C TYR A 14 -13.10 1.16 10.03
N CYS A 15 -12.92 1.33 8.72
CA CYS A 15 -12.34 0.28 7.88
C CYS A 15 -10.92 -0.10 8.31
N GLN A 16 -10.06 0.87 8.66
CA GLN A 16 -8.70 0.62 9.15
C GLN A 16 -8.72 -0.16 10.48
N ALA A 17 -9.59 0.21 11.41
CA ALA A 17 -9.72 -0.48 12.69
C ALA A 17 -10.20 -1.94 12.50
N ARG A 18 -11.24 -2.14 11.68
CA ARG A 18 -11.76 -3.48 11.37
C ARG A 18 -10.75 -4.35 10.63
N PHE A 19 -10.04 -3.78 9.66
CA PHE A 19 -8.94 -4.49 8.99
C PHE A 19 -7.89 -4.98 9.98
N SER A 20 -7.40 -4.09 10.85
CA SER A 20 -6.37 -4.42 11.84
C SER A 20 -6.85 -5.48 12.83
N GLU A 21 -8.08 -5.37 13.33
CA GLU A 21 -8.69 -6.33 14.24
C GLU A 21 -8.77 -7.73 13.62
N TRP A 22 -9.27 -7.83 12.39
CA TRP A 22 -9.44 -9.11 11.72
C TRP A 22 -8.12 -9.72 11.24
N VAL A 23 -7.15 -8.91 10.83
CA VAL A 23 -5.80 -9.37 10.51
C VAL A 23 -5.13 -9.96 11.74
N GLU A 24 -5.25 -9.30 12.90
CA GLU A 24 -4.69 -9.82 14.14
C GLU A 24 -5.38 -11.14 14.57
N THR A 25 -6.71 -11.18 14.47
CA THR A 25 -7.47 -12.42 14.72
C THR A 25 -7.02 -13.55 13.80
N TYR A 26 -6.80 -13.26 12.52
CA TYR A 26 -6.35 -14.26 11.55
C TYR A 26 -4.93 -14.74 11.85
N LYS A 27 -4.01 -13.85 12.24
CA LYS A 27 -2.64 -14.21 12.67
C LYS A 27 -2.66 -15.16 13.88
N GLN A 28 -3.53 -14.89 14.86
CA GLN A 28 -3.69 -15.75 16.03
C GLN A 28 -4.22 -17.14 15.66
N LEU A 29 -5.14 -17.22 14.68
CA LEU A 29 -5.59 -18.51 14.15
C LEU A 29 -4.46 -19.27 13.45
N GLN A 30 -3.59 -18.57 12.72
CA GLN A 30 -2.44 -19.18 12.03
C GLN A 30 -1.40 -19.78 12.99
N GLN A 31 -1.30 -19.26 14.20
CA GLN A 31 -0.36 -19.76 15.22
C GLN A 31 -0.86 -21.03 15.93
N LYS A 32 -2.13 -21.41 15.79
CA LYS A 32 -2.67 -22.65 16.38
C LYS A 32 -2.21 -23.84 15.56
N GLU A 33 -1.68 -24.87 16.24
CA GLU A 33 -1.14 -26.09 15.61
C GLU A 33 -2.15 -26.80 14.67
N ASP A 34 -3.41 -26.84 15.06
CA ASP A 34 -4.50 -27.46 14.27
C ASP A 34 -4.70 -26.86 12.88
N TRP A 35 -4.23 -25.63 12.66
CA TRP A 35 -4.37 -24.95 11.38
C TRP A 35 -3.40 -25.48 10.30
N GLN A 36 -2.25 -26.03 10.73
CA GLN A 36 -1.21 -26.53 9.81
C GLN A 36 -1.47 -27.96 9.35
N VAL A 37 -2.16 -28.77 10.13
CA VAL A 37 -2.37 -30.19 9.87
C VAL A 37 -3.34 -30.42 8.70
N GLU A 38 -4.37 -29.60 8.56
CA GLU A 38 -5.33 -29.70 7.45
C GLU A 38 -4.74 -29.32 6.07
N LYS A 39 -3.62 -28.59 6.04
CA LYS A 39 -2.97 -28.12 4.81
C LYS A 39 -2.18 -29.20 4.05
N LEU A 40 -1.71 -30.24 4.72
CA LEU A 40 -0.68 -31.13 4.16
C LEU A 40 -1.21 -32.21 3.20
N PHE A 41 -2.51 -32.46 3.12
CA PHE A 41 -3.01 -33.68 2.46
C PHE A 41 -4.18 -33.53 1.48
N GLN A 42 -4.60 -32.32 1.10
CA GLN A 42 -5.67 -32.16 0.10
C GLN A 42 -5.28 -31.24 -1.06
N PRO A 43 -5.58 -31.60 -2.31
CA PRO A 43 -5.46 -30.71 -3.45
C PRO A 43 -6.54 -29.63 -3.36
N GLY A 44 -6.16 -28.45 -2.93
CA GLY A 44 -7.02 -27.30 -2.70
C GLY A 44 -6.82 -26.74 -1.29
N TRP A 45 -6.80 -25.43 -1.18
CA TRP A 45 -6.66 -24.75 0.09
C TRP A 45 -7.96 -24.88 0.90
N ASN A 46 -8.06 -25.91 1.76
CA ASN A 46 -9.14 -26.00 2.73
C ASN A 46 -8.74 -25.24 4.01
N TYR A 47 -9.40 -24.14 4.23
CA TYR A 47 -9.28 -23.39 5.48
C TYR A 47 -10.18 -23.97 6.57
N SER A 48 -9.85 -23.75 7.83
CA SER A 48 -10.76 -24.07 8.94
C SER A 48 -12.04 -23.21 8.86
N ASN A 49 -13.10 -23.63 9.54
CA ASN A 49 -14.34 -22.83 9.61
C ASN A 49 -14.10 -21.45 10.20
N GLU A 50 -13.22 -21.33 11.20
CA GLU A 50 -12.81 -20.09 11.82
C GLU A 50 -12.06 -19.19 10.83
N ALA A 51 -11.18 -19.75 10.03
CA ALA A 51 -10.50 -19.01 8.98
C ALA A 51 -11.49 -18.49 7.93
N TYR A 52 -12.45 -19.32 7.49
CA TYR A 52 -13.52 -18.90 6.57
C TYR A 52 -14.41 -17.79 7.14
N LYS A 53 -14.58 -17.70 8.45
CA LYS A 53 -15.30 -16.60 9.09
C LYS A 53 -14.45 -15.34 9.30
N THR A 54 -13.14 -15.43 9.20
CA THR A 54 -12.22 -14.35 9.56
C THR A 54 -11.63 -13.66 8.34
N PHE A 55 -11.03 -14.41 7.39
CA PHE A 55 -10.32 -13.77 6.27
C PHE A 55 -11.22 -12.92 5.36
N PRO A 56 -12.51 -13.24 5.11
CA PRO A 56 -13.33 -12.37 4.28
C PRO A 56 -13.59 -11.01 4.93
N ARG A 57 -13.60 -10.94 6.26
CA ARG A 57 -13.87 -9.70 7.01
C ARG A 57 -12.75 -8.68 6.85
N TYR A 58 -11.48 -9.08 6.98
CA TYR A 58 -10.41 -8.12 6.72
C TYR A 58 -10.33 -7.74 5.24
N ARG A 59 -10.64 -8.67 4.33
CA ARG A 59 -10.66 -8.35 2.89
C ARG A 59 -11.73 -7.31 2.57
N ILE A 60 -12.97 -7.48 3.05
CA ILE A 60 -14.04 -6.50 2.79
C ILE A 60 -13.74 -5.16 3.44
N ALA A 61 -13.16 -5.14 4.65
CA ALA A 61 -12.76 -3.89 5.31
C ALA A 61 -11.71 -3.14 4.47
N ASN A 62 -10.71 -3.84 3.93
CA ASN A 62 -9.70 -3.26 3.04
C ASN A 62 -10.29 -2.79 1.71
N ASP A 63 -11.07 -3.63 1.02
CA ASP A 63 -11.63 -3.26 -0.28
C ASP A 63 -12.66 -2.12 -0.15
N THR A 64 -13.41 -2.06 0.96
CA THR A 64 -14.28 -0.92 1.28
C THR A 64 -13.47 0.35 1.50
N LEU A 65 -12.34 0.28 2.23
CA LEU A 65 -11.42 1.41 2.39
C LEU A 65 -10.93 1.94 1.05
N VAL A 66 -10.53 1.06 0.14
CA VAL A 66 -10.10 1.42 -1.23
C VAL A 66 -11.22 2.16 -1.98
N GLU A 67 -12.44 1.65 -1.94
CA GLU A 67 -13.57 2.30 -2.61
C GLU A 67 -13.95 3.65 -1.97
N ILE A 68 -13.82 3.80 -0.64
CA ILE A 68 -13.97 5.08 0.06
C ILE A 68 -12.88 6.07 -0.38
N GLU A 69 -11.64 5.64 -0.51
CA GLU A 69 -10.52 6.48 -0.93
C GLU A 69 -10.57 6.86 -2.42
N ARG A 70 -11.45 6.24 -3.22
CA ARG A 70 -11.83 6.70 -4.57
C ARG A 70 -12.81 7.87 -4.56
N LEU A 71 -13.57 8.02 -3.47
CA LEU A 71 -14.53 9.11 -3.36
C LEU A 71 -13.78 10.42 -3.10
N VAL A 72 -13.74 11.27 -4.09
CA VAL A 72 -13.36 12.66 -3.85
C VAL A 72 -14.51 13.30 -3.09
N ALA A 73 -14.24 13.85 -1.91
CA ALA A 73 -15.26 14.58 -1.16
C ALA A 73 -15.74 15.77 -2.01
N ASP A 74 -16.80 15.54 -2.77
CA ASP A 74 -17.44 16.60 -3.56
C ASP A 74 -18.01 17.62 -2.58
N SER A 75 -17.50 18.85 -2.67
CA SER A 75 -17.96 19.95 -1.83
C SER A 75 -19.43 20.28 -2.03
N SER A 76 -20.04 19.88 -3.17
CA SER A 76 -21.43 20.12 -3.53
C SER A 76 -22.42 19.11 -2.91
N ALA A 77 -22.00 17.87 -2.60
CA ALA A 77 -22.87 16.83 -2.06
C ALA A 77 -23.35 17.18 -0.63
N SER A 78 -24.57 16.81 -0.29
CA SER A 78 -25.07 16.88 1.09
C SER A 78 -24.45 15.76 1.95
N LEU A 79 -24.56 15.89 3.28
CA LEU A 79 -24.07 14.85 4.20
C LEU A 79 -24.78 13.50 3.96
N ASN A 80 -26.08 13.53 3.62
CA ASN A 80 -26.86 12.31 3.33
C ASN A 80 -26.42 11.67 2.01
N GLU A 81 -26.13 12.45 0.99
CA GLU A 81 -25.58 11.94 -0.26
C GLU A 81 -24.22 11.30 -0.05
N LEU A 82 -23.36 11.91 0.79
CA LEU A 82 -22.07 11.30 1.13
C LEU A 82 -22.26 9.99 1.90
N LYS A 83 -23.19 9.91 2.87
CA LYS A 83 -23.51 8.63 3.55
C LYS A 83 -23.93 7.56 2.53
N ALA A 84 -24.81 7.90 1.60
CA ALA A 84 -25.24 6.97 0.56
C ALA A 84 -24.08 6.50 -0.31
N SER A 85 -23.19 7.40 -0.71
CA SER A 85 -21.98 7.06 -1.50
C SER A 85 -21.02 6.16 -0.74
N LEU A 86 -20.84 6.36 0.57
CA LEU A 86 -20.01 5.49 1.42
C LEU A 86 -20.60 4.07 1.54
N ILE A 87 -21.92 3.95 1.68
CA ILE A 87 -22.61 2.65 1.70
C ILE A 87 -22.51 1.96 0.34
N GLU A 88 -22.65 2.73 -0.75
CA GLU A 88 -22.46 2.20 -2.10
C GLU A 88 -21.04 1.70 -2.33
N ALA A 89 -20.02 2.39 -1.82
CA ALA A 89 -18.63 1.95 -1.86
C ALA A 89 -18.45 0.57 -1.22
N ALA A 90 -19.03 0.35 -0.02
CA ALA A 90 -19.03 -0.95 0.63
C ALA A 90 -19.77 -2.03 -0.18
N ALA A 91 -20.90 -1.68 -0.79
CA ALA A 91 -21.66 -2.60 -1.63
C ALA A 91 -20.88 -3.00 -2.89
N LYS A 92 -20.14 -2.10 -3.51
CA LYS A 92 -19.23 -2.40 -4.64
C LYS A 92 -18.12 -3.36 -4.23
N ALA A 93 -17.47 -3.10 -3.11
CA ALA A 93 -16.43 -3.98 -2.56
C ALA A 93 -16.99 -5.38 -2.27
N HIS A 94 -18.17 -5.46 -1.65
CA HIS A 94 -18.85 -6.72 -1.39
C HIS A 94 -19.13 -7.50 -2.66
N ALA A 95 -19.77 -6.89 -3.66
CA ALA A 95 -20.12 -7.56 -4.91
C ALA A 95 -18.91 -8.14 -5.64
N LYS A 96 -17.78 -7.42 -5.64
CA LYS A 96 -16.51 -7.89 -6.21
C LYS A 96 -15.97 -9.14 -5.50
N LEU A 97 -15.99 -9.15 -4.16
CA LEU A 97 -15.46 -10.24 -3.36
C LEU A 97 -16.39 -11.45 -3.33
N GLU A 98 -17.70 -11.25 -3.30
CA GLU A 98 -18.71 -12.34 -3.28
C GLU A 98 -18.55 -13.26 -4.50
N LEU A 99 -18.25 -12.71 -5.68
CA LEU A 99 -17.98 -13.49 -6.90
C LEU A 99 -16.77 -14.41 -6.80
N GLN A 100 -15.84 -14.14 -5.89
CA GLN A 100 -14.62 -14.92 -5.71
C GLN A 100 -14.77 -16.01 -4.63
N LEU A 101 -15.83 -15.97 -3.83
CA LEU A 101 -16.03 -16.83 -2.69
C LEU A 101 -17.07 -17.92 -3.00
N THR A 102 -16.69 -19.18 -2.84
CA THR A 102 -17.58 -20.34 -3.00
C THR A 102 -18.03 -20.93 -1.67
N ASN A 103 -17.32 -20.64 -0.59
CA ASN A 103 -17.63 -21.16 0.74
C ASN A 103 -18.73 -20.32 1.39
N ARG A 104 -19.78 -20.99 1.92
CA ARG A 104 -20.95 -20.34 2.52
C ARG A 104 -20.60 -19.53 3.77
N LEU A 105 -19.73 -20.03 4.66
CA LEU A 105 -19.31 -19.31 5.86
C LEU A 105 -18.55 -18.02 5.51
N ALA A 106 -17.74 -18.09 4.44
CA ALA A 106 -17.03 -16.94 3.95
C ALA A 106 -17.99 -15.86 3.38
N GLN A 107 -19.00 -16.28 2.64
CA GLN A 107 -20.03 -15.37 2.11
C GLN A 107 -20.89 -14.74 3.23
N GLU A 108 -21.25 -15.52 4.25
CA GLU A 108 -21.96 -15.02 5.43
C GLU A 108 -21.11 -13.99 6.18
N ALA A 109 -19.84 -14.28 6.46
CA ALA A 109 -18.93 -13.38 7.14
C ALA A 109 -18.69 -12.07 6.36
N LEU A 110 -18.57 -12.15 5.03
CA LEU A 110 -18.46 -11.00 4.15
C LEU A 110 -19.68 -10.07 4.26
N ARG A 111 -20.89 -10.68 4.24
CA ARG A 111 -22.16 -9.94 4.31
C ARG A 111 -22.36 -9.27 5.68
N GLU A 112 -22.03 -9.98 6.76
CA GLU A 112 -22.14 -9.45 8.11
C GLU A 112 -21.23 -8.22 8.29
N GLU A 113 -19.99 -8.28 7.86
CA GLU A 113 -19.05 -7.16 8.00
C GLU A 113 -19.46 -5.94 7.16
N MET A 114 -19.99 -6.16 5.95
CA MET A 114 -20.56 -5.08 5.14
C MET A 114 -21.77 -4.44 5.84
N GLU A 115 -22.64 -5.25 6.44
CA GLU A 115 -23.81 -4.77 7.16
C GLU A 115 -23.44 -3.97 8.41
N ASP A 116 -22.42 -4.41 9.16
CA ASP A 116 -21.87 -3.67 10.29
C ASP A 116 -21.36 -2.29 9.87
N PHE A 117 -20.65 -2.20 8.73
CA PHE A 117 -20.24 -0.91 8.17
C PHE A 117 -21.44 -0.03 7.80
N ARG A 118 -22.47 -0.59 7.14
CA ARG A 118 -23.70 0.14 6.77
C ARG A 118 -24.37 0.73 8.01
N ILE A 119 -24.58 -0.09 9.05
CA ILE A 119 -25.17 0.34 10.31
C ILE A 119 -24.34 1.45 10.95
N TYR A 120 -23.01 1.30 10.96
CA TYR A 120 -22.11 2.33 11.48
C TYR A 120 -22.31 3.67 10.77
N ILE A 121 -22.31 3.71 9.45
CA ILE A 121 -22.50 4.96 8.68
C ILE A 121 -23.89 5.57 8.91
N GLU A 122 -24.94 4.75 8.94
CA GLU A 122 -26.33 5.23 9.16
C GLU A 122 -26.50 5.83 10.54
N THR A 123 -25.91 5.24 11.56
CA THR A 123 -26.07 5.66 12.97
C THR A 123 -25.21 6.84 13.37
N LEU A 124 -24.16 7.18 12.59
CA LEU A 124 -23.31 8.36 12.88
C LEU A 124 -24.15 9.65 12.92
N MET A 125 -24.08 10.35 14.04
CA MET A 125 -24.73 11.64 14.25
C MET A 125 -23.72 12.78 14.04
N ARG A 126 -24.21 14.01 13.81
CA ARG A 126 -23.35 15.19 13.68
C ARG A 126 -22.44 15.42 14.88
N ASN A 127 -22.93 15.13 16.08
CA ASN A 127 -22.14 15.30 17.31
C ASN A 127 -20.93 14.32 17.34
N ASP A 128 -21.07 13.12 16.77
CA ASP A 128 -19.98 12.14 16.70
C ASP A 128 -18.86 12.62 15.78
N LEU A 129 -19.22 13.40 14.75
CA LEU A 129 -18.28 13.93 13.78
C LEU A 129 -17.37 15.02 14.33
N VAL A 130 -17.78 15.71 15.40
CA VAL A 130 -16.99 16.78 16.02
C VAL A 130 -15.68 16.25 16.64
N SER A 131 -15.70 15.03 17.14
CA SER A 131 -14.57 14.38 17.82
C SER A 131 -13.69 13.56 16.90
N VAL A 132 -13.99 13.50 15.60
CA VAL A 132 -13.18 12.72 14.64
C VAL A 132 -11.84 13.38 14.42
N GLU A 133 -10.78 12.68 14.80
CA GLU A 133 -9.42 13.13 14.53
C GLU A 133 -9.09 13.01 13.03
N PRO A 134 -8.40 13.98 12.44
CA PRO A 134 -7.97 13.91 11.06
C PRO A 134 -7.12 12.66 10.76
N LEU A 135 -7.23 12.16 9.55
CA LEU A 135 -6.28 11.19 8.99
C LEU A 135 -5.45 11.88 7.91
N PRO A 136 -4.21 11.44 7.73
CA PRO A 136 -3.40 11.88 6.59
C PRO A 136 -4.13 11.64 5.27
N ARG A 137 -3.90 12.53 4.32
CA ARG A 137 -4.51 12.41 3.00
C ARG A 137 -4.00 11.15 2.31
N ARG A 138 -4.94 10.36 1.83
CA ARG A 138 -4.71 9.23 0.95
C ARG A 138 -5.92 9.11 0.03
N ARG A 139 -5.69 9.08 -1.27
CA ARG A 139 -6.73 8.85 -2.27
C ARG A 139 -6.25 7.90 -3.36
N VAL A 140 -7.15 7.12 -3.88
CA VAL A 140 -6.90 6.29 -5.07
C VAL A 140 -6.91 7.19 -6.29
N LEU A 141 -5.92 7.05 -7.16
CA LEU A 141 -5.88 7.71 -8.47
C LEU A 141 -6.97 7.13 -9.38
N ASN A 142 -7.62 7.98 -10.15
CA ASN A 142 -8.49 7.47 -11.21
C ASN A 142 -7.67 6.87 -12.37
N ALA A 143 -8.32 6.14 -13.26
CA ALA A 143 -7.64 5.40 -14.33
C ALA A 143 -6.86 6.29 -15.32
N GLU A 144 -7.31 7.53 -15.54
CA GLU A 144 -6.63 8.49 -16.41
C GLU A 144 -5.41 9.08 -15.73
N GLU A 145 -5.54 9.50 -14.47
CA GLU A 145 -4.43 9.98 -13.64
C GLU A 145 -3.33 8.93 -13.53
N SER A 146 -3.70 7.71 -13.11
CA SER A 146 -2.77 6.58 -12.95
C SER A 146 -2.02 6.32 -14.26
N ARG A 147 -2.75 6.21 -15.39
CA ARG A 147 -2.15 5.99 -16.70
C ARG A 147 -1.17 7.09 -17.08
N GLY A 148 -1.53 8.35 -16.86
CA GLY A 148 -0.67 9.49 -17.16
C GLY A 148 0.62 9.46 -16.35
N ILE A 149 0.52 9.20 -15.05
CA ILE A 149 1.67 9.12 -14.15
C ILE A 149 2.58 7.94 -14.52
N TRP A 150 2.01 6.77 -14.84
CA TRP A 150 2.78 5.61 -15.31
C TRP A 150 3.52 5.89 -16.64
N GLN A 151 2.87 6.58 -17.58
CA GLN A 151 3.53 6.95 -18.84
C GLN A 151 4.70 7.90 -18.61
N ASP A 152 4.52 8.89 -17.75
CA ASP A 152 5.58 9.82 -17.40
C ASP A 152 6.74 9.14 -16.67
N LEU A 153 6.43 8.27 -15.70
CA LEU A 153 7.43 7.48 -14.96
C LEU A 153 8.26 6.61 -15.91
N LYS A 154 7.60 5.81 -16.75
CA LYS A 154 8.26 4.93 -17.74
C LYS A 154 9.15 5.70 -18.69
N ARG A 155 8.67 6.85 -19.20
CA ARG A 155 9.43 7.70 -20.09
C ARG A 155 10.66 8.32 -19.41
N THR A 156 10.51 8.80 -18.18
CA THR A 156 11.58 9.49 -17.44
C THR A 156 12.69 8.53 -17.02
N TRP A 157 12.31 7.34 -16.56
CA TRP A 157 13.23 6.36 -15.99
C TRP A 157 13.55 5.19 -16.92
N HIS A 158 13.07 5.21 -18.18
CA HIS A 158 13.29 4.14 -19.16
C HIS A 158 12.86 2.76 -18.64
N ILE A 159 11.73 2.70 -17.92
CA ILE A 159 11.17 1.46 -17.42
C ILE A 159 10.46 0.76 -18.58
N GLU A 160 11.04 -0.35 -19.05
CA GLU A 160 10.44 -1.18 -20.10
C GLU A 160 9.30 -2.04 -19.55
N GLU A 161 8.50 -2.64 -20.46
CA GLU A 161 7.45 -3.59 -20.04
C GLU A 161 8.06 -4.83 -19.41
N GLY A 162 7.56 -5.19 -18.25
CA GLY A 162 8.06 -6.29 -17.44
C GLY A 162 8.68 -5.77 -16.16
N TYR A 163 9.81 -6.28 -15.78
CA TYR A 163 10.47 -5.96 -14.53
C TYR A 163 11.51 -4.87 -14.73
N TRP A 164 11.45 -3.84 -13.92
CA TRP A 164 12.55 -2.90 -13.85
C TRP A 164 13.60 -3.40 -12.85
N PHE A 165 14.62 -4.04 -13.39
CA PHE A 165 15.77 -4.46 -12.61
C PHE A 165 17.00 -3.68 -13.06
N PRO A 166 17.23 -2.48 -12.54
CA PRO A 166 18.49 -1.81 -12.78
C PRO A 166 19.66 -2.65 -12.24
N LEU A 167 19.35 -3.69 -11.48
CA LEU A 167 20.26 -4.50 -10.71
C LEU A 167 20.74 -5.77 -11.42
N ARG A 168 20.00 -6.31 -12.40
CA ARG A 168 20.30 -7.63 -12.99
C ARG A 168 20.81 -7.59 -14.42
N ASN A 169 20.41 -6.65 -15.24
CA ASN A 169 20.45 -6.80 -16.69
C ASN A 169 21.31 -5.77 -17.43
N GLY A 170 22.36 -5.26 -16.82
CA GLY A 170 23.23 -4.33 -17.52
C GLY A 170 23.92 -3.33 -16.61
N PRO A 171 24.61 -2.33 -17.18
CA PRO A 171 25.18 -1.28 -16.38
C PRO A 171 24.07 -0.52 -15.65
N ILE A 172 24.27 -0.29 -14.36
CA ILE A 172 23.35 0.52 -13.55
C ILE A 172 23.20 1.89 -14.20
N PRO A 173 21.97 2.40 -14.40
CA PRO A 173 21.76 3.74 -14.91
C PRO A 173 22.45 4.78 -14.01
N PRO A 174 22.91 5.92 -14.53
CA PRO A 174 23.44 6.98 -13.70
C PRO A 174 22.39 7.46 -12.70
N HIS A 175 22.86 7.84 -11.51
CA HIS A 175 21.98 8.33 -10.44
C HIS A 175 20.94 7.32 -9.93
N VAL A 176 21.34 6.06 -9.84
CA VAL A 176 20.58 4.96 -9.27
C VAL A 176 21.44 4.24 -8.24
N LEU A 177 20.92 4.09 -7.02
CA LEU A 177 21.50 3.33 -5.93
C LEU A 177 20.48 2.30 -5.46
N ALA A 178 20.89 1.06 -5.30
CA ALA A 178 20.01 0.03 -4.77
C ALA A 178 20.60 -0.55 -3.49
N PHE A 179 19.76 -0.69 -2.49
CA PHE A 179 20.11 -1.14 -1.16
C PHE A 179 19.32 -2.39 -0.80
N HIS A 180 19.92 -3.29 -0.04
CA HIS A 180 19.14 -4.26 0.70
C HIS A 180 18.24 -3.54 1.73
N THR A 181 17.01 -4.02 1.91
CA THR A 181 16.02 -3.38 2.80
C THR A 181 16.56 -3.16 4.22
N ASP A 182 17.24 -4.17 4.79
CA ASP A 182 17.81 -4.07 6.14
C ASP A 182 18.89 -2.97 6.22
N TYR A 183 19.75 -2.86 5.19
CA TYR A 183 20.76 -1.80 5.17
C TYR A 183 20.10 -0.42 5.03
N PHE A 184 19.11 -0.30 4.15
CA PHE A 184 18.34 0.94 3.99
C PHE A 184 17.65 1.38 5.29
N GLN A 185 17.12 0.44 6.05
CA GLN A 185 16.55 0.71 7.37
C GLN A 185 17.63 1.13 8.39
N ASN A 186 18.76 0.45 8.41
CA ASN A 186 19.86 0.74 9.35
C ASN A 186 20.48 2.13 9.17
N ILE A 187 20.40 2.70 7.98
CA ILE A 187 20.86 4.07 7.69
C ILE A 187 19.75 5.11 7.78
N ASP A 188 18.59 4.77 8.33
CA ASP A 188 17.42 5.65 8.38
C ASP A 188 17.02 6.23 7.00
N GLY A 189 17.18 5.44 5.95
CA GLY A 189 17.02 5.88 4.56
C GLY A 189 15.65 6.48 4.26
N LEU A 190 14.58 5.95 4.87
CA LEU A 190 13.24 6.51 4.73
C LEU A 190 13.13 7.92 5.33
N GLU A 191 13.66 8.11 6.53
CA GLU A 191 13.62 9.41 7.20
C GLU A 191 14.45 10.44 6.45
N LEU A 192 15.59 10.04 5.92
CA LEU A 192 16.41 10.87 5.05
C LEU A 192 15.62 11.34 3.81
N ILE A 193 14.93 10.42 3.13
CA ILE A 193 14.12 10.77 1.95
C ILE A 193 12.99 11.74 2.34
N ARG A 194 12.22 11.45 3.38
CA ARG A 194 11.13 12.32 3.83
C ARG A 194 11.63 13.75 4.10
N LYS A 195 12.69 13.87 4.87
CA LYS A 195 13.30 15.16 5.21
C LYS A 195 13.77 15.95 3.98
N GLU A 196 14.37 15.27 3.00
CA GLU A 196 14.81 15.93 1.77
C GLU A 196 13.65 16.34 0.87
N LEU A 197 12.58 15.54 0.82
CA LEU A 197 11.35 15.89 0.12
C LEU A 197 10.63 17.07 0.79
N GLU A 198 10.58 17.12 2.11
CA GLU A 198 10.04 18.26 2.86
C GLU A 198 10.80 19.57 2.55
N LYS A 199 12.13 19.54 2.54
CA LYS A 199 12.96 20.70 2.15
C LYS A 199 12.65 21.19 0.72
N ARG A 200 12.20 20.30 -0.15
CA ARG A 200 11.80 20.61 -1.52
C ARG A 200 10.31 20.92 -1.66
N HIS A 201 9.63 21.09 -0.51
CA HIS A 201 8.20 21.41 -0.45
C HIS A 201 7.30 20.34 -1.13
N VAL A 202 7.74 19.08 -1.17
CA VAL A 202 6.92 17.97 -1.61
C VAL A 202 6.00 17.59 -0.46
N SER A 203 4.71 17.76 -0.65
CA SER A 203 3.69 17.44 0.37
C SER A 203 2.96 16.13 0.08
N THR A 204 2.97 15.68 -1.17
CA THR A 204 2.30 14.45 -1.61
C THR A 204 3.20 13.61 -2.51
N VAL A 205 3.00 12.30 -2.44
CA VAL A 205 3.76 11.28 -3.18
C VAL A 205 2.77 10.38 -3.90
N PHE A 206 3.08 9.99 -5.12
CA PHE A 206 2.39 8.93 -5.83
C PHE A 206 2.98 7.58 -5.44
N LEU A 207 2.12 6.63 -5.09
CA LEU A 207 2.45 5.21 -4.92
C LEU A 207 1.82 4.45 -6.08
N LEU A 208 2.65 3.83 -6.89
CA LEU A 208 2.23 3.08 -8.07
C LEU A 208 2.56 1.60 -7.85
N HIS A 209 1.58 0.74 -8.09
CA HIS A 209 1.72 -0.70 -7.88
C HIS A 209 1.71 -1.42 -9.22
N GLU A 210 2.67 -2.32 -9.39
CA GLU A 210 2.77 -3.10 -10.63
C GLU A 210 1.56 -4.01 -10.82
N PHE A 211 1.10 -4.64 -9.75
CA PHE A 211 -0.05 -5.53 -9.74
C PHE A 211 -0.87 -5.38 -8.44
N GLY A 212 -2.14 -5.73 -8.53
CA GLY A 212 -3.02 -6.00 -7.39
C GLY A 212 -3.65 -4.78 -6.75
N ASP A 213 -2.87 -3.93 -6.15
CA ASP A 213 -3.34 -2.74 -5.47
C ASP A 213 -3.58 -1.57 -6.44
N PRO A 214 -4.51 -0.66 -6.13
CA PRO A 214 -4.66 0.57 -6.89
C PRO A 214 -3.48 1.53 -6.65
N ASP A 215 -3.28 2.44 -7.58
CA ASP A 215 -2.32 3.54 -7.44
C ASP A 215 -2.89 4.64 -6.55
N TYR A 216 -2.04 5.25 -5.74
CA TYR A 216 -2.44 6.26 -4.76
C TYR A 216 -1.69 7.58 -4.91
N GLU A 217 -2.34 8.66 -4.49
CA GLU A 217 -1.69 9.88 -4.01
C GLU A 217 -1.82 9.94 -2.49
N ILE A 218 -0.69 10.06 -1.80
CA ILE A 218 -0.63 10.07 -0.34
C ILE A 218 0.10 11.31 0.18
N GLU A 219 -0.20 11.70 1.40
CA GLU A 219 0.57 12.70 2.14
C GLU A 219 1.96 12.16 2.49
N LEU A 220 3.00 13.01 2.36
CA LEU A 220 4.39 12.62 2.59
C LEU A 220 4.62 11.99 3.98
N GLY A 221 3.93 12.46 5.00
CA GLY A 221 4.08 11.96 6.38
C GLY A 221 3.76 10.47 6.56
N ILE A 222 2.97 9.87 5.66
CA ILE A 222 2.65 8.44 5.66
C ILE A 222 3.34 7.66 4.53
N PHE A 223 4.25 8.30 3.82
CA PHE A 223 5.02 7.64 2.77
C PHE A 223 5.97 6.60 3.35
N GLU A 224 5.84 5.37 2.90
CA GLU A 224 6.71 4.25 3.27
C GLU A 224 6.88 3.33 2.06
N PRO A 225 8.06 3.33 1.42
CA PRO A 225 8.33 2.42 0.33
C PRO A 225 8.43 1.00 0.87
N SER A 226 7.53 0.14 0.42
CA SER A 226 7.52 -1.25 0.87
C SER A 226 7.01 -2.15 -0.24
N TYR A 227 7.60 -3.34 -0.34
CA TYR A 227 6.95 -4.43 -1.05
C TYR A 227 5.82 -4.99 -0.19
N ARG A 228 4.62 -5.03 -0.73
CA ARG A 228 3.46 -5.66 -0.11
C ARG A 228 2.88 -6.72 -1.05
N ASP A 229 2.22 -7.70 -0.46
CA ASP A 229 1.67 -8.90 -1.09
C ASP A 229 1.14 -8.69 -2.52
N GLY A 230 1.95 -9.02 -3.50
CA GLY A 230 1.52 -9.19 -4.89
C GLY A 230 2.04 -8.18 -5.91
N GLY A 231 2.79 -7.15 -5.52
CA GLY A 231 3.30 -6.21 -6.50
C GLY A 231 4.46 -5.34 -6.01
N GLU A 232 5.32 -5.01 -6.94
CA GLU A 232 6.38 -4.06 -6.71
C GLU A 232 5.82 -2.65 -6.66
N GLN A 233 6.46 -1.79 -5.87
CA GLN A 233 5.98 -0.44 -5.64
C GLN A 233 6.97 0.58 -6.19
N TYR A 234 6.47 1.50 -6.99
CA TYR A 234 7.18 2.68 -7.44
C TYR A 234 6.62 3.91 -6.72
N SER A 235 7.49 4.79 -6.29
CA SER A 235 7.09 6.02 -5.62
C SER A 235 7.81 7.22 -6.23
N THR A 236 7.07 8.28 -6.49
CA THR A 236 7.61 9.52 -7.08
C THR A 236 6.71 10.71 -6.71
N SER A 237 7.06 11.89 -7.15
CA SER A 237 6.22 13.08 -7.06
C SER A 237 5.85 13.61 -8.45
N LYS A 238 5.06 14.67 -8.49
CA LYS A 238 4.65 15.31 -9.74
C LYS A 238 5.83 15.78 -10.60
N GLN A 239 6.97 16.08 -9.98
CA GLN A 239 8.18 16.56 -10.66
C GLN A 239 8.91 15.46 -11.42
N MET A 240 8.74 14.19 -11.05
CA MET A 240 9.41 13.02 -11.66
C MET A 240 10.95 13.07 -11.64
N ASP A 241 11.56 13.93 -10.82
CA ASP A 241 13.01 14.12 -10.71
C ASP A 241 13.67 13.17 -9.69
N TRP A 242 12.88 12.32 -9.08
CA TRP A 242 13.29 11.24 -8.20
C TRP A 242 12.30 10.06 -8.27
N MET A 243 12.76 8.88 -7.91
CA MET A 243 11.93 7.69 -7.79
C MET A 243 12.50 6.76 -6.72
N ILE A 244 11.61 6.08 -6.01
CA ILE A 244 11.94 4.94 -5.16
C ILE A 244 11.23 3.72 -5.72
N TYR A 245 11.96 2.61 -5.81
CA TYR A 245 11.42 1.33 -6.22
C TYR A 245 11.65 0.29 -5.11
N ALA A 246 10.58 -0.28 -4.59
CA ALA A 246 10.61 -1.34 -3.60
C ALA A 246 10.27 -2.68 -4.26
N SER A 247 11.21 -3.63 -4.19
CA SER A 247 11.12 -4.92 -4.87
C SER A 247 10.89 -6.08 -3.90
N HIS A 248 10.26 -7.15 -4.39
CA HIS A 248 10.11 -8.41 -3.68
C HIS A 248 11.44 -9.10 -3.36
N GLU A 249 12.53 -8.66 -3.98
CA GLU A 249 13.88 -9.15 -3.74
C GLU A 249 14.53 -8.55 -2.48
N SER A 250 13.72 -7.97 -1.58
CA SER A 250 14.17 -7.30 -0.37
C SER A 250 15.10 -6.11 -0.67
N SER A 251 14.81 -5.37 -1.74
CA SER A 251 15.59 -4.19 -2.11
C SER A 251 14.76 -2.92 -2.18
N ILE A 252 15.46 -1.81 -1.88
CA ILE A 252 15.00 -0.45 -2.10
C ILE A 252 15.97 0.23 -3.06
N THR A 253 15.47 0.62 -4.22
CA THR A 253 16.25 1.36 -5.21
C THR A 253 15.88 2.83 -5.15
N VAL A 254 16.89 3.67 -5.03
CA VAL A 254 16.78 5.14 -4.95
C VAL A 254 17.28 5.73 -6.25
N CYS A 255 16.50 6.57 -6.89
CA CYS A 255 16.78 7.18 -8.18
C CYS A 255 16.63 8.70 -8.13
N GLY A 256 17.44 9.38 -8.92
CA GLY A 256 17.47 10.84 -9.03
C GLY A 256 18.80 11.43 -8.60
N GLN A 257 19.32 12.34 -9.43
CA GLN A 257 20.66 12.89 -9.21
C GLN A 257 20.82 13.48 -7.81
N TRP A 258 19.95 14.42 -7.46
CA TRP A 258 20.04 15.12 -6.17
C TRP A 258 19.88 14.17 -4.98
N LEU A 259 19.05 13.13 -5.10
CA LEU A 259 18.79 12.20 -4.02
C LEU A 259 19.95 11.22 -3.84
N THR A 260 20.50 10.69 -4.92
CA THR A 260 21.66 9.80 -4.86
C THR A 260 22.92 10.54 -4.40
N GLU A 261 23.13 11.81 -4.79
CA GLU A 261 24.22 12.66 -4.30
C GLU A 261 24.17 12.80 -2.78
N ILE A 262 22.99 13.06 -2.21
CA ILE A 262 22.81 13.16 -0.75
C ILE A 262 23.13 11.83 -0.05
N PHE A 263 22.65 10.71 -0.58
CA PHE A 263 23.00 9.40 -0.02
C PHE A 263 24.52 9.16 -0.04
N CYS A 264 25.20 9.44 -1.14
CA CYS A 264 26.63 9.28 -1.24
C CYS A 264 27.41 10.23 -0.33
N GLU A 265 26.91 11.44 -0.09
CA GLU A 265 27.53 12.42 0.82
C GLU A 265 27.45 11.98 2.28
N LEU A 266 26.25 11.53 2.71
CA LEU A 266 26.00 11.15 4.10
C LEU A 266 26.48 9.75 4.45
N HIS A 267 26.52 8.88 3.46
CA HIS A 267 26.90 7.47 3.58
C HIS A 267 27.89 7.11 2.48
N PRO A 268 29.15 7.55 2.55
CA PRO A 268 30.15 7.30 1.50
C PRO A 268 30.34 5.82 1.15
N GLU A 269 30.08 4.93 2.12
CA GLU A 269 30.10 3.49 1.90
C GLU A 269 28.98 2.97 0.98
N CYS A 270 28.00 3.79 0.65
CA CYS A 270 26.90 3.41 -0.25
C CYS A 270 27.43 2.95 -1.61
N THR A 271 28.47 3.60 -2.14
CA THR A 271 29.06 3.24 -3.43
C THR A 271 29.67 1.85 -3.44
N GLU A 272 30.06 1.33 -2.27
CA GLU A 272 30.60 -0.02 -2.10
C GLU A 272 29.51 -1.06 -1.81
N ARG A 273 28.34 -0.62 -1.33
CA ARG A 273 27.21 -1.47 -0.88
C ARG A 273 26.00 -1.42 -1.79
N THR A 274 26.10 -0.69 -2.88
CA THR A 274 25.07 -0.69 -3.90
C THR A 274 25.19 -1.93 -4.78
N TYR A 275 24.09 -2.38 -5.28
CA TYR A 275 24.02 -3.48 -6.22
C TYR A 275 24.81 -3.12 -7.49
N GLY A 276 25.73 -4.00 -7.90
CA GLY A 276 26.64 -3.75 -9.02
C GLY A 276 28.00 -3.16 -8.61
N GLY A 277 28.17 -2.70 -7.37
CA GLY A 277 29.47 -2.42 -6.78
C GLY A 277 30.10 -3.68 -6.14
N PRO A 278 31.38 -3.63 -5.75
CA PRO A 278 31.95 -4.71 -5.00
C PRO A 278 31.28 -4.80 -3.63
N TYR A 279 30.41 -5.77 -3.46
CA TYR A 279 29.81 -6.04 -2.17
C TYR A 279 30.88 -6.45 -1.18
N SER A 280 31.08 -5.63 -0.18
CA SER A 280 32.07 -5.88 0.87
C SER A 280 31.58 -6.87 1.93
N THR A 281 30.29 -7.22 1.94
CA THR A 281 29.73 -8.15 2.94
C THR A 281 29.08 -9.37 2.27
N PRO A 282 29.48 -10.61 2.67
CA PRO A 282 28.89 -11.85 2.17
C PRO A 282 27.37 -11.91 2.32
N ASP A 283 26.83 -11.33 3.38
CA ASP A 283 25.42 -11.37 3.74
C ASP A 283 24.51 -10.67 2.72
N LEU A 284 25.02 -9.64 2.05
CA LEU A 284 24.27 -8.94 1.00
C LEU A 284 24.30 -9.68 -0.34
N ARG A 285 25.28 -10.53 -0.58
CA ARG A 285 25.35 -11.33 -1.82
C ARG A 285 24.47 -12.57 -1.78
N GLY A 286 24.30 -13.16 -0.60
CA GLY A 286 23.57 -14.43 -0.45
C GLY A 286 22.09 -14.35 -0.83
N THR A 287 21.48 -13.20 -0.78
CA THR A 287 20.08 -12.99 -1.12
C THR A 287 19.81 -12.83 -2.62
N TRP A 288 20.87 -12.59 -3.40
CA TRP A 288 20.74 -12.27 -4.83
C TRP A 288 21.13 -13.42 -5.78
N GLU A 289 21.87 -14.43 -5.29
CA GLU A 289 22.33 -15.56 -6.10
C GLU A 289 21.30 -16.69 -6.24
N THR A 290 20.19 -16.65 -5.56
CA THR A 290 19.21 -17.76 -5.48
C THR A 290 17.86 -17.49 -6.15
N GLY A 291 17.76 -16.49 -6.98
CA GLY A 291 16.53 -16.18 -7.73
C GLY A 291 16.58 -16.58 -9.19
#